data_312bd8e41201a8935ca413a2ef88251f
#
_entry.id   312bd8e41201a8935ca413a2ef88251f
#
_cell.length_a   1.000
_cell.length_b   1.000
_cell.length_c   1.000
_cell.angle_alpha   90.00
_cell.angle_beta   90.00
_cell.angle_gamma   90.00
#
_symmetry.space_group_name_H-M   'P 1'
#
loop_
_entity.id
_entity.type
_entity.pdbx_description
1 polymer ?
#
loop_
_entity_poly.entity_id
_entity_poly.type
_entity_poly.pdbx_seq_one_letter_code
_entity_poly.pdbx_strand_id
1 'polypeptide(L)'
;MFLKRKMNDSTNSYSDKILQIKEKIGEADAVVIGAGAGFSTSAGFVYNGERFDKYFSDFRKKYGFSDMYSGGFYPYKTLEKHWGYWCRYIYINRYMDAPKPVYQNLYDLVKEKDYFVLTTNVDHCFQKAGFAKNRIFYTQGDYGLFQCSEPCHKETYDNEEIIKKMVLSQGFQMKDGELQKPEDGEIKLTVPTGLIPYCPRCGKPMSMNLRSDQTFVEDEGWHWAAERYEKFIQDHKKQKIVFLELGVGYNTPGIIKYPFWQMTNTFQHAFYVCLNQGEAYAPEEIMRKSVCMNEDIGEILKEL
;
A
#
# COMPACT_ATOMS: atom_id res chain seq x y z
N MET A 1 -18.07 -16.98 12.02
CA MET A 1 -17.76 -17.54 10.69
C MET A 1 -18.70 -16.85 9.71
N PHE A 2 -18.22 -15.90 8.90
CA PHE A 2 -19.05 -15.18 7.95
C PHE A 2 -19.31 -16.05 6.73
N LEU A 3 -20.59 -16.28 6.39
CA LEU A 3 -21.00 -17.18 5.30
C LEU A 3 -20.89 -16.48 3.93
N LYS A 4 -20.21 -17.11 2.97
CA LYS A 4 -20.23 -16.71 1.55
C LYS A 4 -21.55 -17.15 0.91
N ARG A 5 -22.55 -16.28 0.81
CA ARG A 5 -23.67 -16.46 -0.11
C ARG A 5 -23.56 -15.41 -1.23
N LYS A 6 -23.66 -15.85 -2.50
CA LYS A 6 -23.89 -14.96 -3.63
C LYS A 6 -25.19 -14.21 -3.39
N MET A 7 -25.11 -12.90 -3.34
CA MET A 7 -26.27 -12.03 -3.13
C MET A 7 -26.75 -11.46 -4.44
N ASN A 8 -28.07 -11.35 -4.54
CA ASN A 8 -28.74 -10.53 -5.53
C ASN A 8 -28.30 -9.07 -5.30
N ASP A 9 -27.87 -8.39 -6.36
CA ASP A 9 -27.61 -6.96 -6.37
C ASP A 9 -28.77 -6.23 -5.73
N SER A 10 -28.47 -5.41 -4.72
CA SER A 10 -29.43 -4.42 -4.22
C SER A 10 -29.81 -3.53 -5.42
N THR A 11 -31.09 -3.22 -5.57
CA THR A 11 -31.68 -2.48 -6.69
C THR A 11 -31.22 -1.02 -6.82
N ASN A 12 -30.23 -0.56 -6.05
CA ASN A 12 -29.68 0.78 -6.11
C ASN A 12 -28.80 0.94 -7.36
N SER A 13 -29.09 1.93 -8.18
CA SER A 13 -28.27 2.30 -9.32
C SER A 13 -26.86 2.73 -8.87
N TYR A 14 -25.92 2.75 -9.82
CA TYR A 14 -24.58 3.29 -9.58
C TYR A 14 -24.64 4.70 -8.96
N SER A 15 -25.46 5.60 -9.53
CA SER A 15 -25.63 6.97 -9.07
C SER A 15 -26.19 7.04 -7.64
N ASP A 16 -27.14 6.16 -7.28
CA ASP A 16 -27.68 6.10 -5.93
C ASP A 16 -26.60 5.70 -4.91
N LYS A 17 -25.73 4.76 -5.27
CA LYS A 17 -24.61 4.35 -4.42
C LYS A 17 -23.62 5.51 -4.20
N ILE A 18 -23.25 6.23 -5.26
CA ILE A 18 -22.39 7.42 -5.17
C ILE A 18 -23.01 8.48 -4.23
N LEU A 19 -24.29 8.80 -4.42
CA LEU A 19 -24.97 9.75 -3.55
C LEU A 19 -25.00 9.30 -2.08
N GLN A 20 -25.26 8.01 -1.86
CA GLN A 20 -25.25 7.45 -0.51
C GLN A 20 -23.87 7.51 0.15
N ILE A 21 -22.79 7.23 -0.60
CA ILE A 21 -21.42 7.34 -0.09
C ILE A 21 -21.11 8.80 0.27
N LYS A 22 -21.43 9.76 -0.62
CA LYS A 22 -21.26 11.20 -0.33
C LYS A 22 -21.99 11.62 0.95
N GLU A 23 -23.25 11.23 1.08
CA GLU A 23 -24.04 11.52 2.26
C GLU A 23 -23.39 10.95 3.53
N LYS A 24 -23.01 9.67 3.51
CA LYS A 24 -22.44 9.01 4.69
C LYS A 24 -21.09 9.59 5.09
N ILE A 25 -20.20 9.90 4.13
CA ILE A 25 -18.93 10.57 4.40
C ILE A 25 -19.20 12.02 4.86
N GLY A 26 -20.14 12.72 4.22
CA GLY A 26 -20.53 14.08 4.59
C GLY A 26 -21.02 14.20 6.03
N GLU A 27 -21.84 13.27 6.48
CA GLU A 27 -22.41 13.22 7.83
C GLU A 27 -21.46 12.63 8.89
N ALA A 28 -20.36 11.98 8.48
CA ALA A 28 -19.47 11.31 9.41
C ALA A 28 -18.72 12.29 10.32
N ASP A 29 -18.67 11.96 11.61
CA ASP A 29 -17.78 12.60 12.58
C ASP A 29 -16.34 12.12 12.39
N ALA A 30 -16.16 10.86 11.93
CA ALA A 30 -14.86 10.27 11.67
C ALA A 30 -14.88 9.32 10.46
N VAL A 31 -13.74 9.24 9.75
CA VAL A 31 -13.53 8.32 8.62
C VAL A 31 -12.28 7.47 8.86
N VAL A 32 -12.44 6.15 8.92
CA VAL A 32 -11.32 5.21 8.96
C VAL A 32 -11.12 4.61 7.57
N ILE A 33 -10.00 4.93 6.97
CA ILE A 33 -9.61 4.45 5.64
C ILE A 33 -8.82 3.17 5.80
N GLY A 34 -9.29 2.08 5.20
CA GLY A 34 -8.59 0.81 5.12
C GLY A 34 -8.12 0.53 3.70
N ALA A 35 -6.82 0.59 3.41
CA ALA A 35 -6.31 0.46 2.05
C ALA A 35 -5.40 -0.76 1.87
N GLY A 36 -5.70 -1.55 0.82
CA GLY A 36 -4.90 -2.68 0.36
C GLY A 36 -4.32 -2.45 -1.03
N ALA A 37 -3.66 -3.48 -1.57
CA ALA A 37 -2.92 -3.42 -2.83
C ALA A 37 -3.77 -2.99 -4.04
N GLY A 38 -5.08 -3.29 -4.06
CA GLY A 38 -5.99 -2.86 -5.11
C GLY A 38 -6.10 -1.33 -5.22
N PHE A 39 -5.90 -0.60 -4.12
CA PHE A 39 -5.88 0.86 -4.13
C PHE A 39 -4.64 1.41 -4.88
N SER A 40 -3.45 0.87 -4.60
CA SER A 40 -2.23 1.21 -5.34
C SER A 40 -2.33 0.78 -6.81
N THR A 41 -2.95 -0.37 -7.10
CA THR A 41 -3.18 -0.83 -8.48
C THR A 41 -4.05 0.16 -9.25
N SER A 42 -5.15 0.65 -8.67
CA SER A 42 -5.99 1.68 -9.26
C SER A 42 -5.22 2.99 -9.51
N ALA A 43 -4.26 3.33 -8.65
CA ALA A 43 -3.34 4.47 -8.83
C ALA A 43 -2.27 4.23 -9.92
N GLY A 44 -2.21 3.04 -10.52
CA GLY A 44 -1.30 2.68 -11.61
C GLY A 44 -0.05 1.91 -11.18
N PHE A 45 0.07 1.51 -9.93
CA PHE A 45 1.16 0.64 -9.45
C PHE A 45 0.88 -0.83 -9.80
N VAL A 46 0.86 -1.13 -11.10
CA VAL A 46 0.72 -2.50 -11.61
C VAL A 46 2.08 -3.19 -11.67
N TYR A 47 2.13 -4.48 -11.32
CA TYR A 47 3.36 -5.26 -11.23
C TYR A 47 3.71 -6.07 -12.48
N ASN A 48 2.86 -6.01 -13.51
CA ASN A 48 3.03 -6.71 -14.78
C ASN A 48 2.85 -5.76 -15.97
N GLY A 49 2.82 -6.29 -17.19
CA GLY A 49 2.58 -5.56 -18.42
C GLY A 49 3.65 -4.49 -18.71
N GLU A 50 3.22 -3.37 -19.30
CA GLU A 50 4.11 -2.31 -19.79
C GLU A 50 5.03 -1.73 -18.70
N ARG A 51 4.52 -1.57 -17.47
CA ARG A 51 5.32 -1.04 -16.37
C ARG A 51 6.45 -2.00 -15.97
N PHE A 52 6.18 -3.31 -15.95
CA PHE A 52 7.23 -4.32 -15.75
C PHE A 52 8.23 -4.30 -16.90
N ASP A 53 7.78 -4.23 -18.15
CA ASP A 53 8.64 -4.21 -19.33
C ASP A 53 9.50 -2.96 -19.39
N LYS A 54 8.98 -1.81 -19.00
CA LYS A 54 9.75 -0.56 -18.96
C LYS A 54 10.97 -0.67 -18.06
N TYR A 55 10.86 -1.31 -16.89
CA TYR A 55 11.94 -1.30 -15.88
C TYR A 55 12.67 -2.61 -15.70
N PHE A 56 12.11 -3.76 -16.15
CA PHE A 56 12.65 -5.10 -15.89
C PHE A 56 12.74 -5.99 -17.12
N SER A 57 12.69 -5.45 -18.34
CA SER A 57 12.83 -6.24 -19.58
C SER A 57 14.13 -7.02 -19.68
N ASP A 58 15.22 -6.51 -19.09
CA ASP A 58 16.51 -7.17 -18.98
C ASP A 58 16.47 -8.36 -18.01
N PHE A 59 15.79 -8.23 -16.87
CA PHE A 59 15.54 -9.34 -15.94
C PHE A 59 14.62 -10.39 -16.56
N ARG A 60 13.55 -9.98 -17.28
CA ARG A 60 12.72 -10.91 -18.07
C ARG A 60 13.58 -11.72 -19.03
N LYS A 61 14.41 -11.07 -19.81
CA LYS A 61 15.28 -11.72 -20.79
C LYS A 61 16.25 -12.73 -20.15
N LYS A 62 16.77 -12.40 -18.95
CA LYS A 62 17.77 -13.23 -18.28
C LYS A 62 17.20 -14.36 -17.44
N TYR A 63 16.07 -14.12 -16.75
CA TYR A 63 15.51 -15.02 -15.73
C TYR A 63 14.14 -15.56 -16.08
N GLY A 64 13.49 -15.05 -17.13
CA GLY A 64 12.16 -15.48 -17.57
C GLY A 64 11.00 -14.90 -16.72
N PHE A 65 11.23 -13.84 -15.94
CA PHE A 65 10.18 -13.24 -15.12
C PHE A 65 9.07 -12.62 -16.00
N SER A 66 7.81 -12.78 -15.56
CA SER A 66 6.63 -12.18 -16.20
C SER A 66 6.05 -10.99 -15.43
N ASP A 67 6.48 -10.80 -14.19
CA ASP A 67 5.99 -9.79 -13.27
C ASP A 67 7.02 -9.44 -12.20
N MET A 68 6.74 -8.38 -11.43
CA MET A 68 7.66 -7.90 -10.39
C MET A 68 7.74 -8.84 -9.18
N TYR A 69 6.66 -9.58 -8.86
CA TYR A 69 6.68 -10.53 -7.74
C TYR A 69 7.64 -11.68 -8.00
N SER A 70 7.58 -12.28 -9.20
CA SER A 70 8.48 -13.38 -9.61
C SER A 70 9.93 -13.04 -9.40
N GLY A 71 10.33 -11.79 -9.75
CA GLY A 71 11.69 -11.32 -9.54
C GLY A 71 12.02 -10.99 -8.08
N GLY A 72 11.05 -10.49 -7.32
CA GLY A 72 11.23 -10.16 -5.90
C GLY A 72 11.50 -11.38 -5.02
N PHE A 73 10.82 -12.50 -5.31
CA PHE A 73 10.99 -13.76 -4.58
C PHE A 73 12.05 -14.69 -5.17
N TYR A 74 12.74 -14.27 -6.23
CA TYR A 74 13.80 -15.11 -6.84
C TYR A 74 15.02 -15.23 -5.92
N PRO A 75 15.56 -16.44 -5.70
CA PRO A 75 16.72 -16.65 -4.83
C PRO A 75 18.04 -16.27 -5.50
N TYR A 76 18.35 -14.98 -5.55
CA TYR A 76 19.58 -14.46 -6.14
C TYR A 76 20.83 -15.02 -5.44
N LYS A 77 21.81 -15.45 -6.22
CA LYS A 77 23.05 -16.07 -5.70
C LYS A 77 23.99 -15.10 -4.98
N THR A 78 23.87 -13.80 -5.21
CA THR A 78 24.71 -12.77 -4.61
C THR A 78 23.88 -11.54 -4.22
N LEU A 79 24.35 -10.78 -3.25
CA LEU A 79 23.70 -9.55 -2.80
C LEU A 79 23.69 -8.47 -3.89
N GLU A 80 24.71 -8.41 -4.73
CA GLU A 80 24.78 -7.48 -5.87
C GLU A 80 23.63 -7.70 -6.85
N LYS A 81 23.25 -8.97 -7.11
CA LYS A 81 22.11 -9.30 -7.98
C LYS A 81 20.78 -9.04 -7.27
N HIS A 82 20.68 -9.39 -6.00
CA HIS A 82 19.49 -9.14 -5.17
C HIS A 82 19.19 -7.64 -5.15
N TRP A 83 20.15 -6.82 -4.78
CA TRP A 83 19.99 -5.37 -4.76
C TRP A 83 19.89 -4.76 -6.16
N GLY A 84 20.46 -5.41 -7.18
CA GLY A 84 20.27 -5.02 -8.57
C GLY A 84 18.81 -5.08 -9.03
N TYR A 85 18.04 -6.03 -8.50
CA TYR A 85 16.59 -6.11 -8.71
C TYR A 85 15.81 -5.16 -7.78
N TRP A 86 16.06 -5.29 -6.47
CA TRP A 86 15.27 -4.60 -5.46
C TRP A 86 15.44 -3.08 -5.47
N CYS A 87 16.61 -2.55 -5.84
CA CYS A 87 16.75 -1.09 -5.91
C CYS A 87 15.82 -0.45 -6.95
N ARG A 88 15.62 -1.07 -8.12
CA ARG A 88 14.64 -0.62 -9.11
C ARG A 88 13.22 -0.77 -8.60
N TYR A 89 12.92 -1.93 -8.01
CA TYR A 89 11.60 -2.22 -7.44
C TYR A 89 11.20 -1.17 -6.40
N ILE A 90 12.11 -0.89 -5.46
CA ILE A 90 11.90 0.12 -4.43
C ILE A 90 11.75 1.50 -5.08
N TYR A 91 12.67 1.88 -5.97
CA TYR A 91 12.65 3.20 -6.55
C TYR A 91 11.31 3.52 -7.25
N ILE A 92 10.86 2.64 -8.13
CA ILE A 92 9.64 2.89 -8.92
C ILE A 92 8.35 2.80 -8.10
N ASN A 93 8.34 2.05 -6.99
CA ASN A 93 7.13 1.88 -6.17
C ASN A 93 7.10 2.81 -4.95
N ARG A 94 8.24 3.37 -4.54
CA ARG A 94 8.36 4.20 -3.34
C ARG A 94 8.72 5.64 -3.64
N TYR A 95 9.64 5.85 -4.58
CA TYR A 95 10.21 7.18 -4.82
C TYR A 95 9.62 7.87 -6.04
N MET A 96 9.15 7.15 -7.05
CA MET A 96 8.37 7.73 -8.14
C MET A 96 6.94 8.06 -7.69
N ASP A 97 6.33 9.04 -8.34
CA ASP A 97 4.94 9.38 -8.09
C ASP A 97 3.97 8.35 -8.68
N ALA A 98 2.77 8.29 -8.09
CA ALA A 98 1.71 7.45 -8.62
C ALA A 98 1.29 7.95 -10.01
N PRO A 99 1.12 7.04 -10.99
CA PRO A 99 0.74 7.44 -12.35
C PRO A 99 -0.62 8.15 -12.46
N LYS A 100 -1.53 7.90 -11.50
CA LYS A 100 -2.87 8.50 -11.46
C LYS A 100 -3.10 9.18 -10.11
N PRO A 101 -3.90 10.27 -10.05
CA PRO A 101 -4.08 11.07 -8.83
C PRO A 101 -5.07 10.45 -7.82
N VAL A 102 -5.16 9.12 -7.73
CA VAL A 102 -6.15 8.40 -6.91
C VAL A 102 -6.00 8.72 -5.42
N TYR A 103 -4.77 8.80 -4.93
CA TYR A 103 -4.46 9.17 -3.55
C TYR A 103 -4.80 10.62 -3.24
N GLN A 104 -4.58 11.53 -4.21
CA GLN A 104 -4.94 12.94 -4.07
C GLN A 104 -6.46 13.12 -4.03
N ASN A 105 -7.20 12.43 -4.91
CA ASN A 105 -8.68 12.47 -4.92
C ASN A 105 -9.24 11.99 -3.57
N LEU A 106 -8.67 10.92 -3.01
CA LEU A 106 -9.07 10.44 -1.68
C LEU A 106 -8.74 11.48 -0.59
N TYR A 107 -7.56 12.10 -0.65
CA TYR A 107 -7.19 13.14 0.31
C TYR A 107 -8.17 14.32 0.26
N ASP A 108 -8.50 14.79 -0.92
CA ASP A 108 -9.44 15.90 -1.12
C ASP A 108 -10.83 15.59 -0.57
N LEU A 109 -11.28 14.32 -0.66
CA LEU A 109 -12.55 13.85 -0.11
C LEU A 109 -12.58 13.89 1.43
N VAL A 110 -11.45 13.64 2.11
CA VAL A 110 -11.43 13.43 3.58
C VAL A 110 -10.63 14.46 4.37
N LYS A 111 -9.89 15.39 3.73
CA LYS A 111 -8.96 16.32 4.40
C LYS A 111 -9.62 17.20 5.48
N GLU A 112 -10.91 17.51 5.33
CA GLU A 112 -11.69 18.30 6.29
C GLU A 112 -12.40 17.44 7.37
N LYS A 113 -12.19 16.11 7.33
CA LYS A 113 -12.76 15.17 8.29
C LYS A 113 -11.72 14.79 9.35
N ASP A 114 -12.22 14.33 10.49
CA ASP A 114 -11.34 13.57 11.39
C ASP A 114 -11.14 12.19 10.79
N TYR A 115 -9.94 11.93 10.24
CA TYR A 115 -9.63 10.69 9.54
C TYR A 115 -8.46 9.94 10.16
N PHE A 116 -8.43 8.63 9.94
CA PHE A 116 -7.28 7.79 10.18
C PHE A 116 -7.10 6.77 9.06
N VAL A 117 -5.86 6.52 8.64
CA VAL A 117 -5.51 5.56 7.59
C VAL A 117 -4.88 4.32 8.22
N LEU A 118 -5.47 3.16 7.97
CA LEU A 118 -4.89 1.84 8.22
C LEU A 118 -4.56 1.21 6.87
N THR A 119 -3.28 0.92 6.59
CA THR A 119 -2.91 0.39 5.29
C THR A 119 -1.94 -0.78 5.37
N THR A 120 -2.11 -1.73 4.45
CA THR A 120 -1.14 -2.79 4.17
C THR A 120 -0.20 -2.44 3.01
N ASN A 121 -0.39 -1.27 2.38
CA ASN A 121 0.49 -0.78 1.33
C ASN A 121 1.78 -0.21 1.92
N VAL A 122 2.88 -0.43 1.22
CA VAL A 122 4.25 -0.09 1.65
C VAL A 122 4.91 0.95 0.73
N ASP A 123 4.12 1.61 -0.12
CA ASP A 123 4.54 2.54 -1.17
C ASP A 123 4.63 4.01 -0.74
N HIS A 124 4.18 4.35 0.47
CA HIS A 124 4.19 5.71 1.02
C HIS A 124 3.30 6.74 0.28
N CYS A 125 2.41 6.31 -0.56
CA CYS A 125 1.62 7.21 -1.40
C CYS A 125 0.64 8.08 -0.60
N PHE A 126 0.16 7.63 0.55
CA PHE A 126 -0.65 8.46 1.44
C PHE A 126 0.10 9.72 1.89
N GLN A 127 1.34 9.56 2.36
CA GLN A 127 2.16 10.68 2.82
C GLN A 127 2.48 11.63 1.65
N LYS A 128 2.76 11.10 0.46
CA LYS A 128 2.99 11.90 -0.76
C LYS A 128 1.76 12.72 -1.16
N ALA A 129 0.56 12.18 -0.96
CA ALA A 129 -0.71 12.88 -1.23
C ALA A 129 -1.10 13.92 -0.16
N GLY A 130 -0.30 14.07 0.91
CA GLY A 130 -0.54 15.08 1.94
C GLY A 130 -1.23 14.58 3.22
N PHE A 131 -1.51 13.28 3.34
CA PHE A 131 -2.04 12.72 4.59
C PHE A 131 -1.03 12.88 5.73
N ALA A 132 -1.49 13.35 6.88
CA ALA A 132 -0.63 13.59 8.04
C ALA A 132 -0.04 12.26 8.58
N LYS A 133 1.30 12.19 8.72
CA LYS A 133 2.00 10.97 9.14
C LYS A 133 1.48 10.39 10.47
N ASN A 134 1.08 11.24 11.40
CA ASN A 134 0.52 10.82 12.69
C ASN A 134 -0.90 10.26 12.60
N ARG A 135 -1.53 10.30 11.44
CA ARG A 135 -2.85 9.75 11.11
C ARG A 135 -2.77 8.53 10.18
N ILE A 136 -1.59 7.91 10.07
CA ILE A 136 -1.35 6.75 9.22
C ILE A 136 -0.71 5.64 10.05
N PHE A 137 -1.25 4.42 9.90
CA PHE A 137 -0.62 3.19 10.36
C PHE A 137 -0.39 2.25 9.17
N TYR A 138 0.86 2.16 8.71
CA TYR A 138 1.31 1.24 7.66
C TYR A 138 1.82 -0.05 8.29
N THR A 139 0.97 -1.07 8.36
CA THR A 139 1.15 -2.27 9.18
C THR A 139 2.20 -3.24 8.66
N GLN A 140 2.52 -3.18 7.36
CA GLN A 140 3.39 -4.13 6.66
C GLN A 140 4.80 -3.58 6.39
N GLY A 141 5.14 -2.41 6.93
CA GLY A 141 6.41 -1.73 6.71
C GLY A 141 6.37 -0.70 5.57
N ASP A 142 7.55 -0.33 5.08
CA ASP A 142 7.73 0.69 4.03
C ASP A 142 8.92 0.30 3.13
N TYR A 143 8.76 0.37 1.81
CA TYR A 143 9.88 0.18 0.86
C TYR A 143 11.04 1.15 1.10
N GLY A 144 10.79 2.30 1.71
CA GLY A 144 11.79 3.31 2.06
C GLY A 144 12.62 2.98 3.31
N LEU A 145 12.43 1.83 3.94
CA LEU A 145 13.11 1.46 5.17
C LEU A 145 13.91 0.16 5.02
N PHE A 146 15.12 0.18 5.56
CA PHE A 146 15.93 -1.01 5.82
C PHE A 146 15.82 -1.45 7.27
N GLN A 147 16.03 -2.74 7.50
CA GLN A 147 16.22 -3.38 8.79
C GLN A 147 17.39 -4.35 8.74
N CYS A 148 17.91 -4.77 9.89
CA CYS A 148 18.85 -5.89 9.94
C CYS A 148 18.18 -7.17 9.44
N SER A 149 18.78 -7.91 8.52
CA SER A 149 18.22 -9.16 7.98
C SER A 149 18.06 -10.26 9.02
N GLU A 150 18.90 -10.23 10.07
CA GLU A 150 18.76 -11.04 11.28
C GLU A 150 18.58 -10.06 12.45
N PRO A 151 17.34 -9.71 12.84
CA PRO A 151 17.07 -8.58 13.72
C PRO A 151 17.85 -8.61 15.02
N CYS A 152 18.94 -7.85 15.10
CA CYS A 152 19.76 -7.71 16.31
C CYS A 152 19.33 -6.52 17.18
N HIS A 153 18.40 -5.70 16.70
CA HIS A 153 17.82 -4.54 17.37
C HIS A 153 16.49 -4.15 16.68
N LYS A 154 15.75 -3.20 17.27
CA LYS A 154 14.42 -2.77 16.81
C LYS A 154 14.44 -1.41 16.11
N GLU A 155 15.46 -1.10 15.32
CA GLU A 155 15.56 0.14 14.57
C GLU A 155 15.46 -0.13 13.09
N THR A 156 14.82 0.80 12.37
CA THR A 156 14.78 0.86 10.91
C THR A 156 15.58 2.06 10.41
N TYR A 157 15.99 2.03 9.15
CA TYR A 157 16.89 3.03 8.55
C TYR A 157 16.34 3.48 7.21
N ASP A 158 16.33 4.80 6.98
CA ASP A 158 15.99 5.37 5.68
C ASP A 158 16.95 4.87 4.59
N ASN A 159 16.41 4.57 3.40
CA ASN A 159 17.20 4.00 2.32
C ASN A 159 17.23 4.84 1.03
N GLU A 160 16.62 6.02 1.00
CA GLU A 160 16.43 6.79 -0.22
C GLU A 160 17.74 7.05 -0.95
N GLU A 161 18.74 7.57 -0.24
CA GLU A 161 20.02 7.94 -0.83
C GLU A 161 20.79 6.74 -1.39
N ILE A 162 20.77 5.61 -0.70
CA ILE A 162 21.48 4.43 -1.17
C ILE A 162 20.75 3.77 -2.36
N ILE A 163 19.41 3.75 -2.34
CA ILE A 163 18.60 3.26 -3.46
C ILE A 163 18.83 4.11 -4.72
N LYS A 164 18.86 5.44 -4.60
CA LYS A 164 19.20 6.35 -5.71
C LYS A 164 20.61 6.03 -6.28
N LYS A 165 21.61 5.89 -5.42
CA LYS A 165 22.98 5.52 -5.85
C LYS A 165 23.01 4.16 -6.56
N MET A 166 22.26 3.17 -6.07
CA MET A 166 22.17 1.86 -6.69
C MET A 166 21.58 1.91 -8.10
N VAL A 167 20.43 2.57 -8.32
CA VAL A 167 19.81 2.64 -9.64
C VAL A 167 20.68 3.43 -10.64
N LEU A 168 21.33 4.52 -10.20
CA LEU A 168 22.28 5.26 -11.02
C LEU A 168 23.49 4.41 -11.40
N SER A 169 24.02 3.58 -10.48
CA SER A 169 25.16 2.71 -10.75
C SER A 169 24.86 1.63 -11.79
N GLN A 170 23.59 1.31 -11.99
CA GLN A 170 23.15 0.39 -13.04
C GLN A 170 23.11 1.03 -14.44
N GLY A 171 23.21 2.35 -14.53
CA GLY A 171 23.17 3.12 -15.78
C GLY A 171 21.85 3.82 -16.04
N PHE A 172 20.87 3.77 -15.12
CA PHE A 172 19.67 4.59 -15.23
C PHE A 172 20.00 6.08 -15.04
N GLN A 173 19.19 6.93 -15.64
CA GLN A 173 19.15 8.36 -15.38
C GLN A 173 17.90 8.71 -14.61
N MET A 174 17.97 9.71 -13.73
CA MET A 174 16.80 10.27 -13.05
C MET A 174 16.46 11.61 -13.69
N LYS A 175 15.26 11.73 -14.23
CA LYS A 175 14.75 12.97 -14.80
C LYS A 175 13.33 13.20 -14.29
N ASP A 176 13.08 14.35 -13.69
CA ASP A 176 11.80 14.74 -13.11
C ASP A 176 11.21 13.68 -12.14
N GLY A 177 12.09 13.02 -11.36
CA GLY A 177 11.72 11.96 -10.43
C GLY A 177 11.55 10.56 -11.07
N GLU A 178 11.51 10.46 -12.39
CA GLU A 178 11.38 9.19 -13.11
C GLU A 178 12.71 8.53 -13.43
N LEU A 179 12.74 7.19 -13.43
CA LEU A 179 13.85 6.41 -13.99
C LEU A 179 13.71 6.32 -15.51
N GLN A 180 14.77 6.75 -16.20
CA GLN A 180 14.88 6.61 -17.65
C GLN A 180 16.06 5.73 -18.01
N LYS A 181 15.87 4.86 -19.01
CA LYS A 181 16.97 4.14 -19.62
C LYS A 181 17.77 5.10 -20.48
N PRO A 182 19.12 5.03 -20.49
CA PRO A 182 19.91 5.82 -21.42
C PRO A 182 19.59 5.42 -22.87
N GLU A 183 19.64 6.38 -23.78
CA GLU A 183 19.43 6.13 -25.22
C GLU A 183 20.50 5.18 -25.76
N ASP A 184 21.76 5.41 -25.36
CA ASP A 184 22.91 4.59 -25.70
C ASP A 184 23.54 4.06 -24.41
N GLY A 185 23.34 2.78 -24.10
CA GLY A 185 23.97 2.17 -22.94
C GLY A 185 23.29 0.90 -22.46
N GLU A 186 24.07 0.05 -21.87
CA GLU A 186 23.61 -1.22 -21.30
C GLU A 186 23.26 -1.03 -19.83
N ILE A 187 22.06 -1.43 -19.43
CA ILE A 187 21.65 -1.43 -18.03
C ILE A 187 22.22 -2.66 -17.33
N LYS A 188 22.95 -2.44 -16.22
CA LYS A 188 23.53 -3.52 -15.42
C LYS A 188 22.47 -4.18 -14.54
N LEU A 189 22.51 -5.51 -14.42
CA LEU A 189 21.63 -6.30 -13.55
C LEU A 189 22.12 -6.38 -12.10
N THR A 190 23.26 -5.77 -11.80
CA THR A 190 23.90 -5.81 -10.48
C THR A 190 24.22 -4.40 -10.01
N VAL A 191 24.40 -4.26 -8.71
CA VAL A 191 24.97 -3.05 -8.10
C VAL A 191 26.43 -3.33 -7.68
N PRO A 192 27.29 -2.30 -7.52
CA PRO A 192 28.62 -2.48 -6.95
C PRO A 192 28.56 -2.98 -5.51
N THR A 193 29.50 -3.86 -5.11
CA THR A 193 29.61 -4.41 -3.75
C THR A 193 29.67 -3.31 -2.68
N GLY A 194 30.32 -2.18 -2.97
CA GLY A 194 30.41 -1.04 -2.05
C GLY A 194 29.08 -0.31 -1.77
N LEU A 195 28.00 -0.65 -2.50
CA LEU A 195 26.65 -0.12 -2.25
C LEU A 195 25.75 -1.10 -1.48
N ILE A 196 26.23 -2.31 -1.16
CA ILE A 196 25.47 -3.28 -0.38
C ILE A 196 25.28 -2.73 1.04
N PRO A 197 24.04 -2.60 1.56
CA PRO A 197 23.82 -2.09 2.91
C PRO A 197 24.09 -3.16 3.96
N TYR A 198 24.81 -2.77 5.00
CA TYR A 198 25.12 -3.62 6.15
C TYR A 198 24.64 -2.98 7.43
N CYS A 199 24.17 -3.82 8.36
CA CYS A 199 23.72 -3.38 9.68
C CYS A 199 24.85 -2.68 10.45
N PRO A 200 24.66 -1.43 10.92
CA PRO A 200 25.73 -0.69 11.61
C PRO A 200 26.06 -1.28 12.99
N ARG A 201 25.21 -2.16 13.55
CA ARG A 201 25.44 -2.78 14.86
C ARG A 201 26.13 -4.13 14.79
N CYS A 202 25.74 -5.00 13.85
CA CYS A 202 26.28 -6.38 13.79
C CYS A 202 27.03 -6.71 12.50
N GLY A 203 27.07 -5.80 11.51
CA GLY A 203 27.78 -6.01 10.25
C GLY A 203 27.10 -7.02 9.30
N LYS A 204 25.94 -7.61 9.64
CA LYS A 204 25.20 -8.49 8.73
C LYS A 204 24.51 -7.68 7.63
N PRO A 205 24.18 -8.28 6.48
CA PRO A 205 23.41 -7.58 5.44
C PRO A 205 22.12 -7.00 5.97
N MET A 206 21.67 -5.90 5.38
CA MET A 206 20.32 -5.39 5.61
C MET A 206 19.31 -6.01 4.63
N SER A 207 18.05 -5.98 5.01
CA SER A 207 16.88 -6.28 4.19
C SER A 207 15.92 -5.09 4.18
N MET A 208 14.90 -5.13 3.31
CA MET A 208 13.79 -4.20 3.38
C MET A 208 12.98 -4.45 4.67
N ASN A 209 12.46 -3.37 5.27
CA ASN A 209 11.49 -3.49 6.36
C ASN A 209 10.10 -3.80 5.77
N LEU A 210 9.89 -5.05 5.41
CA LEU A 210 8.64 -5.57 4.86
C LEU A 210 8.21 -6.81 5.65
N ARG A 211 6.94 -6.89 6.02
CA ARG A 211 6.38 -8.04 6.74
C ARG A 211 6.16 -9.23 5.79
N SER A 212 7.22 -9.89 5.40
CA SER A 212 7.20 -11.13 4.61
C SER A 212 7.28 -12.39 5.48
N ASP A 213 7.86 -12.28 6.67
CA ASP A 213 8.06 -13.37 7.63
C ASP A 213 8.17 -12.83 9.08
N GLN A 214 8.61 -13.69 10.00
CA GLN A 214 8.75 -13.38 11.42
C GLN A 214 9.96 -12.48 11.77
N THR A 215 10.80 -12.15 10.80
CA THR A 215 11.96 -11.26 11.02
C THR A 215 11.61 -9.78 10.89
N PHE A 216 10.35 -9.46 10.61
CA PHE A 216 9.89 -8.08 10.50
C PHE A 216 10.15 -7.30 11.79
N VAL A 217 10.82 -6.15 11.65
CA VAL A 217 11.09 -5.26 12.78
C VAL A 217 9.95 -4.29 12.96
N GLU A 218 9.22 -4.44 14.05
CA GLU A 218 8.30 -3.44 14.56
C GLU A 218 9.10 -2.45 15.42
N ASP A 219 9.45 -1.31 14.82
CA ASP A 219 10.18 -0.26 15.52
C ASP A 219 9.26 0.57 16.44
N GLU A 220 9.82 1.51 17.17
CA GLU A 220 9.06 2.37 18.08
C GLU A 220 7.99 3.18 17.33
N GLY A 221 8.29 3.64 16.10
CA GLY A 221 7.36 4.38 15.25
C GLY A 221 6.15 3.54 14.82
N TRP A 222 6.37 2.25 14.56
CA TRP A 222 5.31 1.29 14.28
C TRP A 222 4.36 1.12 15.48
N HIS A 223 4.91 0.91 16.68
CA HIS A 223 4.11 0.78 17.91
C HIS A 223 3.31 2.06 18.21
N TRP A 224 3.92 3.22 18.10
CA TRP A 224 3.20 4.49 18.27
C TRP A 224 2.08 4.69 17.25
N ALA A 225 2.26 4.22 16.01
CA ALA A 225 1.20 4.29 15.00
C ALA A 225 0.04 3.35 15.34
N ALA A 226 0.33 2.16 15.86
CA ALA A 226 -0.69 1.21 16.33
C ALA A 226 -1.50 1.80 17.50
N GLU A 227 -0.83 2.37 18.51
CA GLU A 227 -1.49 3.00 19.67
C GLU A 227 -2.39 4.17 19.25
N ARG A 228 -1.93 5.03 18.30
CA ARG A 228 -2.75 6.12 17.78
C ARG A 228 -3.98 5.62 17.04
N TYR A 229 -3.85 4.53 16.26
CA TYR A 229 -4.98 3.90 15.59
C TYR A 229 -6.00 3.36 16.60
N GLU A 230 -5.55 2.60 17.58
CA GLU A 230 -6.43 2.06 18.63
C GLU A 230 -7.14 3.17 19.39
N LYS A 231 -6.41 4.22 19.78
CA LYS A 231 -6.99 5.39 20.43
C LYS A 231 -8.05 6.06 19.55
N PHE A 232 -7.76 6.27 18.27
CA PHE A 232 -8.71 6.86 17.32
C PHE A 232 -10.03 6.06 17.27
N ILE A 233 -9.94 4.73 17.17
CA ILE A 233 -11.12 3.85 17.17
C ILE A 233 -11.91 3.98 18.49
N GLN A 234 -11.23 3.99 19.64
CA GLN A 234 -11.90 4.12 20.94
C GLN A 234 -12.60 5.47 21.12
N ASP A 235 -11.99 6.55 20.67
CA ASP A 235 -12.53 7.90 20.77
C ASP A 235 -13.81 8.07 19.93
N HIS A 236 -13.92 7.36 18.78
CA HIS A 236 -15.02 7.51 17.82
C HIS A 236 -16.08 6.39 17.83
N LYS A 237 -15.91 5.34 18.63
CA LYS A 237 -16.81 4.15 18.60
C LYS A 237 -18.29 4.41 18.88
N LYS A 238 -18.63 5.58 19.45
CA LYS A 238 -20.02 6.01 19.74
C LYS A 238 -20.53 7.09 18.79
N GLN A 239 -19.68 7.55 17.87
CA GLN A 239 -19.97 8.61 16.91
C GLN A 239 -20.39 8.04 15.56
N LYS A 240 -20.80 8.90 14.61
CA LYS A 240 -21.00 8.51 13.22
C LYS A 240 -19.66 8.25 12.57
N ILE A 241 -19.25 6.99 12.49
CA ILE A 241 -17.96 6.56 11.93
C ILE A 241 -18.17 5.82 10.61
N VAL A 242 -17.42 6.20 9.58
CA VAL A 242 -17.37 5.49 8.29
C VAL A 242 -16.09 4.68 8.20
N PHE A 243 -16.24 3.38 7.97
CA PHE A 243 -15.13 2.48 7.59
C PHE A 243 -15.09 2.40 6.07
N LEU A 244 -14.12 3.08 5.46
CA LEU A 244 -13.92 3.14 4.01
C LEU A 244 -12.83 2.16 3.59
N GLU A 245 -13.21 1.01 3.06
CA GLU A 245 -12.30 -0.03 2.57
C GLU A 245 -12.01 0.16 1.07
N LEU A 246 -10.72 0.22 0.72
CA LEU A 246 -10.23 0.50 -0.63
C LEU A 246 -9.27 -0.61 -1.10
N GLY A 247 -9.76 -1.49 -1.99
CA GLY A 247 -8.93 -2.48 -2.67
C GLY A 247 -8.24 -3.50 -1.75
N VAL A 248 -8.91 -3.91 -0.66
CA VAL A 248 -8.40 -4.95 0.25
C VAL A 248 -8.80 -6.33 -0.26
N GLY A 249 -7.82 -7.13 -0.69
CA GLY A 249 -8.04 -8.49 -1.16
C GLY A 249 -8.17 -9.52 -0.02
N TYR A 250 -8.51 -10.77 -0.39
CA TYR A 250 -8.64 -11.88 0.56
C TYR A 250 -7.29 -12.56 0.93
N ASN A 251 -6.15 -12.05 0.45
CA ASN A 251 -4.84 -12.59 0.85
C ASN A 251 -4.49 -12.25 2.30
N THR A 252 -4.85 -11.03 2.76
CA THR A 252 -4.59 -10.56 4.13
C THR A 252 -5.81 -9.85 4.73
N PRO A 253 -6.99 -10.48 4.76
CA PRO A 253 -8.23 -9.82 5.15
C PRO A 253 -8.30 -9.52 6.67
N GLY A 254 -7.47 -10.20 7.46
CA GLY A 254 -7.47 -10.12 8.93
C GLY A 254 -7.02 -8.77 9.50
N ILE A 255 -6.31 -7.95 8.72
CA ILE A 255 -5.81 -6.66 9.20
C ILE A 255 -6.86 -5.56 9.04
N ILE A 256 -7.60 -5.54 7.93
CA ILE A 256 -8.53 -4.46 7.59
C ILE A 256 -9.96 -4.98 7.45
N LYS A 257 -10.20 -5.86 6.49
CA LYS A 257 -11.54 -6.29 6.07
C LYS A 257 -12.37 -6.86 7.24
N TYR A 258 -11.87 -7.87 7.92
CA TYR A 258 -12.62 -8.52 9.02
C TYR A 258 -12.78 -7.60 10.25
N PRO A 259 -11.77 -6.86 10.70
CA PRO A 259 -11.94 -5.86 11.75
C PRO A 259 -12.98 -4.78 11.39
N PHE A 260 -12.99 -4.27 10.15
CA PHE A 260 -13.98 -3.28 9.72
C PHE A 260 -15.40 -3.85 9.74
N TRP A 261 -15.61 -5.08 9.29
CA TRP A 261 -16.91 -5.75 9.39
C TRP A 261 -17.35 -5.91 10.84
N GLN A 262 -16.45 -6.36 11.72
CA GLN A 262 -16.74 -6.56 13.14
C GLN A 262 -17.10 -5.23 13.82
N MET A 263 -16.31 -4.16 13.59
CA MET A 263 -16.59 -2.85 14.14
C MET A 263 -17.90 -2.27 13.59
N THR A 264 -18.18 -2.42 12.30
CA THR A 264 -19.45 -1.97 11.69
C THR A 264 -20.65 -2.69 12.31
N ASN A 265 -20.52 -4.00 12.56
CA ASN A 265 -21.58 -4.75 13.23
C ASN A 265 -21.81 -4.30 14.68
N THR A 266 -20.73 -3.99 15.39
CA THR A 266 -20.76 -3.71 16.84
C THR A 266 -21.10 -2.26 17.15
N PHE A 267 -20.60 -1.30 16.36
CA PHE A 267 -20.81 0.12 16.63
C PHE A 267 -22.16 0.58 16.09
N GLN A 268 -22.94 1.22 16.95
CA GLN A 268 -24.33 1.60 16.64
C GLN A 268 -24.46 2.50 15.41
N HIS A 269 -23.57 3.49 15.28
CA HIS A 269 -23.59 4.52 14.25
C HIS A 269 -22.52 4.33 13.18
N ALA A 270 -21.97 3.12 13.07
CA ALA A 270 -20.97 2.80 12.05
C ALA A 270 -21.65 2.52 10.70
N PHE A 271 -20.93 2.89 9.64
CA PHE A 271 -21.28 2.60 8.26
C PHE A 271 -20.03 2.07 7.51
N TYR A 272 -20.22 1.08 6.65
CA TYR A 272 -19.13 0.47 5.88
C TYR A 272 -19.28 0.78 4.39
N VAL A 273 -18.21 1.25 3.79
CA VAL A 273 -18.09 1.47 2.35
C VAL A 273 -16.95 0.60 1.81
N CYS A 274 -17.23 -0.23 0.81
CA CYS A 274 -16.23 -1.07 0.16
C CYS A 274 -16.14 -0.73 -1.32
N LEU A 275 -14.99 -0.18 -1.74
CA LEU A 275 -14.65 0.08 -3.13
C LEU A 275 -13.56 -0.92 -3.55
N ASN A 276 -13.92 -1.89 -4.42
CA ASN A 276 -12.97 -2.93 -4.78
C ASN A 276 -13.37 -3.61 -6.09
N GLN A 277 -12.53 -3.57 -7.08
CA GLN A 277 -12.78 -4.23 -8.35
C GLN A 277 -12.62 -5.75 -8.20
N GLY A 278 -13.70 -6.50 -8.42
CA GLY A 278 -13.74 -7.97 -8.34
C GLY A 278 -14.10 -8.54 -6.98
N GLU A 279 -13.88 -7.81 -5.86
CA GLU A 279 -14.04 -8.34 -4.49
C GLU A 279 -14.82 -7.39 -3.56
N ALA A 280 -15.71 -6.55 -4.09
CA ALA A 280 -16.56 -5.66 -3.30
C ALA A 280 -17.70 -6.46 -2.63
N TYR A 281 -17.63 -6.62 -1.31
CA TYR A 281 -18.56 -7.45 -0.55
C TYR A 281 -18.71 -6.98 0.89
N ALA A 282 -19.91 -7.14 1.43
CA ALA A 282 -20.22 -7.01 2.85
C ALA A 282 -21.04 -8.22 3.33
N PRO A 283 -20.78 -8.77 4.53
CA PRO A 283 -21.58 -9.88 5.08
C PRO A 283 -23.00 -9.44 5.45
N GLU A 284 -23.92 -10.42 5.54
CA GLU A 284 -25.34 -10.17 5.80
C GLU A 284 -25.60 -9.33 7.07
N GLU A 285 -24.78 -9.53 8.09
CA GLU A 285 -24.88 -8.87 9.39
C GLU A 285 -24.73 -7.35 9.32
N ILE A 286 -23.99 -6.84 8.32
CA ILE A 286 -23.77 -5.40 8.14
C ILE A 286 -24.36 -4.82 6.84
N MET A 287 -25.08 -5.64 6.08
CA MET A 287 -25.59 -5.25 4.76
C MET A 287 -26.41 -3.95 4.78
N ARG A 288 -27.25 -3.78 5.79
CA ARG A 288 -28.08 -2.57 5.96
C ARG A 288 -27.29 -1.32 6.35
N LYS A 289 -26.05 -1.50 6.77
CA LYS A 289 -25.10 -0.46 7.17
C LYS A 289 -23.91 -0.39 6.19
N SER A 290 -24.10 -0.82 4.92
CA SER A 290 -22.99 -0.88 3.98
C SER A 290 -23.37 -0.51 2.56
N VAL A 291 -22.39 0.00 1.81
CA VAL A 291 -22.41 0.15 0.35
C VAL A 291 -21.15 -0.49 -0.22
N CYS A 292 -21.34 -1.35 -1.23
CA CYS A 292 -20.25 -1.99 -1.95
C CYS A 292 -20.33 -1.64 -3.44
N MET A 293 -19.20 -1.21 -4.03
CA MET A 293 -19.07 -0.90 -5.44
C MET A 293 -17.93 -1.72 -6.07
N ASN A 294 -18.27 -2.47 -7.13
CA ASN A 294 -17.36 -3.37 -7.83
C ASN A 294 -16.84 -2.73 -9.12
N GLU A 295 -16.16 -1.59 -8.97
CA GLU A 295 -15.67 -0.75 -10.06
C GLU A 295 -14.23 -0.29 -9.78
N ASP A 296 -13.57 0.38 -10.75
CA ASP A 296 -12.26 1.00 -10.52
C ASP A 296 -12.38 2.10 -9.45
N ILE A 297 -11.54 2.00 -8.42
CA ILE A 297 -11.60 2.91 -7.27
C ILE A 297 -11.30 4.34 -7.67
N GLY A 298 -10.35 4.55 -8.59
CA GLY A 298 -9.99 5.88 -9.07
C GLY A 298 -11.13 6.55 -9.83
N GLU A 299 -11.93 5.79 -10.58
CA GLU A 299 -13.09 6.35 -11.27
C GLU A 299 -14.19 6.73 -10.27
N ILE A 300 -14.46 5.88 -9.25
CA ILE A 300 -15.42 6.21 -8.19
C ILE A 300 -14.98 7.47 -7.44
N LEU A 301 -13.71 7.59 -7.04
CA LEU A 301 -13.22 8.74 -6.29
C LEU A 301 -13.25 10.07 -7.05
N LYS A 302 -13.27 10.04 -8.38
CA LYS A 302 -13.49 11.26 -9.18
C LYS A 302 -14.91 11.79 -9.10
N GLU A 303 -15.87 10.91 -8.83
CA GLU A 303 -17.27 11.27 -8.72
C GLU A 303 -17.69 11.60 -7.28
N LEU A 304 -16.87 11.27 -6.28
CA LEU A 304 -17.09 11.60 -4.87
C LEU A 304 -16.55 12.99 -4.52
#